data_7fc29fed952d4daec9a450f39c45d919
#
_entry.id   7fc29fed952d4daec9a450f39c45d919
#
_cell.length_a   1.000
_cell.length_b   1.000
_cell.length_c   1.000
_cell.angle_alpha   90.00
_cell.angle_beta   90.00
_cell.angle_gamma   90.00
#
_symmetry.space_group_name_H-M   'P 1'
#
loop_
_entity.id
_entity.type
_entity.pdbx_description
1 polymer ?
#
loop_
_entity_poly.entity_id
_entity_poly.type
_entity_poly.pdbx_seq_one_letter_code
_entity_poly.pdbx_strand_id
1 'polypeptide(L)'
;MPCVLIADDNRQVAEVLRASLEDAGFEVLTAYSGLAAVACVAQNEVAVAVLDVLMPGISGDAVAERLRQINPKLPVVLMTGSDGGFAAGSGFPVLRKPFAHEELVETLNRLLARAS
;
A
#
# COMPACT_ATOMS: atom_id res chain seq x y z
N MET A 1 -11.36 1.04 -13.60
CA MET A 1 -10.70 1.84 -12.56
C MET A 1 -9.66 0.97 -11.85
N PRO A 2 -8.44 1.48 -11.63
CA PRO A 2 -7.43 0.67 -10.94
C PRO A 2 -7.86 0.37 -9.51
N CYS A 3 -7.55 -0.83 -9.06
CA CYS A 3 -7.86 -1.26 -7.71
C CYS A 3 -6.63 -1.11 -6.82
N VAL A 4 -6.77 -0.36 -5.74
CA VAL A 4 -5.71 -0.09 -4.77
C VAL A 4 -6.01 -0.88 -3.50
N LEU A 5 -5.00 -1.59 -3.00
CA LEU A 5 -5.08 -2.20 -1.67
C LEU A 5 -4.43 -1.25 -0.67
N ILE A 6 -5.17 -0.91 0.39
CA ILE A 6 -4.64 -0.18 1.54
C ILE A 6 -4.54 -1.15 2.70
N ALA A 7 -3.34 -1.34 3.24
CA ALA A 7 -3.13 -2.20 4.41
C ALA A 7 -2.59 -1.36 5.56
N ASP A 8 -3.35 -1.25 6.63
CA ASP A 8 -3.00 -0.48 7.82
C ASP A 8 -3.83 -1.04 8.98
N ASP A 9 -3.19 -1.35 10.10
CA ASP A 9 -3.91 -1.90 11.26
C ASP A 9 -4.77 -0.85 11.96
N ASN A 10 -4.51 0.43 11.73
CA ASN A 10 -5.35 1.51 12.22
C ASN A 10 -6.51 1.72 11.26
N ARG A 11 -7.71 1.26 11.66
CA ARG A 11 -8.89 1.32 10.79
C ARG A 11 -9.27 2.74 10.40
N GLN A 12 -9.07 3.71 11.29
CA GLN A 12 -9.39 5.10 10.97
C GLN A 12 -8.49 5.64 9.88
N VAL A 13 -7.20 5.34 9.94
CA VAL A 13 -6.26 5.74 8.90
C VAL A 13 -6.63 5.08 7.57
N ALA A 14 -6.89 3.78 7.60
CA ALA A 14 -7.27 3.05 6.39
C ALA A 14 -8.54 3.64 5.75
N GLU A 15 -9.54 3.98 6.54
CA GLU A 15 -10.78 4.55 6.03
C GLU A 15 -10.59 5.96 5.47
N VAL A 16 -9.75 6.77 6.09
CA VAL A 16 -9.43 8.11 5.56
C VAL A 16 -8.74 7.98 4.21
N LEU A 17 -7.77 7.09 4.11
CA LEU A 17 -7.07 6.86 2.84
C LEU A 17 -7.99 6.30 1.78
N ARG A 18 -8.87 5.38 2.17
CA ARG A 18 -9.87 4.82 1.26
C ARG A 18 -10.75 5.89 0.66
N ALA A 19 -11.33 6.75 1.52
CA ALA A 19 -12.22 7.83 1.06
C ALA A 19 -11.47 8.77 0.12
N SER A 20 -10.25 9.12 0.47
CA SER A 20 -9.39 9.98 -0.32
C SER A 20 -9.16 9.41 -1.73
N LEU A 21 -8.83 8.12 -1.81
CA LEU A 21 -8.54 7.49 -3.09
C LEU A 21 -9.80 7.20 -3.91
N GLU A 22 -10.90 6.87 -3.26
CA GLU A 22 -12.17 6.72 -3.98
C GLU A 22 -12.59 8.04 -4.60
N ASP A 23 -12.40 9.13 -3.89
CA ASP A 23 -12.67 10.46 -4.40
C ASP A 23 -11.80 10.81 -5.62
N ALA A 24 -10.60 10.25 -5.67
CA ALA A 24 -9.69 10.45 -6.80
C ALA A 24 -9.96 9.49 -7.97
N GLY A 25 -10.97 8.61 -7.86
CA GLY A 25 -11.36 7.72 -8.95
C GLY A 25 -10.80 6.31 -8.87
N PHE A 26 -10.18 5.94 -7.75
CA PHE A 26 -9.69 4.56 -7.56
C PHE A 26 -10.76 3.69 -6.93
N GLU A 27 -10.70 2.40 -7.24
CA GLU A 27 -11.39 1.37 -6.50
C GLU A 27 -10.48 0.93 -5.35
N VAL A 28 -10.99 0.79 -4.13
CA VAL A 28 -10.14 0.56 -2.95
C VAL A 28 -10.60 -0.66 -2.17
N LEU A 29 -9.64 -1.52 -1.85
CA LEU A 29 -9.81 -2.61 -0.90
C LEU A 29 -8.97 -2.30 0.32
N THR A 30 -9.47 -2.62 1.51
CA THR A 30 -8.74 -2.39 2.75
C THR A 30 -8.43 -3.71 3.43
N ALA A 31 -7.26 -3.75 4.07
CA ALA A 31 -6.86 -4.87 4.92
C ALA A 31 -6.28 -4.29 6.20
N TYR A 32 -6.56 -4.94 7.33
CA TYR A 32 -6.16 -4.40 8.63
C TYR A 32 -5.04 -5.22 9.26
N SER A 33 -4.45 -6.12 8.49
CA SER A 33 -3.29 -6.92 8.92
C SER A 33 -2.50 -7.37 7.70
N GLY A 34 -1.28 -7.83 7.94
CA GLY A 34 -0.45 -8.37 6.86
C GLY A 34 -1.07 -9.61 6.23
N LEU A 35 -1.62 -10.51 7.05
CA LEU A 35 -2.26 -11.73 6.52
C LEU A 35 -3.47 -11.38 5.66
N ALA A 36 -4.28 -10.42 6.09
CA ALA A 36 -5.43 -9.97 5.31
C ALA A 36 -5.00 -9.36 3.98
N ALA A 37 -3.89 -8.62 3.98
CA ALA A 37 -3.35 -8.04 2.75
C ALA A 37 -2.90 -9.12 1.77
N VAL A 38 -2.23 -10.15 2.25
CA VAL A 38 -1.79 -11.28 1.42
C VAL A 38 -3.00 -12.00 0.82
N ALA A 39 -4.02 -12.27 1.64
CA ALA A 39 -5.23 -12.93 1.18
C ALA A 39 -5.95 -12.09 0.12
N CYS A 40 -5.98 -10.77 0.31
CA CYS A 40 -6.63 -9.85 -0.62
C CYS A 40 -5.97 -9.90 -2.00
N VAL A 41 -4.65 -9.87 -2.04
CA VAL A 41 -3.92 -9.92 -3.32
C VAL A 41 -4.06 -11.29 -3.97
N ALA A 42 -4.12 -12.36 -3.18
CA ALA A 42 -4.29 -13.71 -3.72
C ALA A 42 -5.66 -13.93 -4.35
N GLN A 43 -6.68 -13.21 -3.88
CA GLN A 43 -8.08 -13.43 -4.27
C GLN A 43 -8.64 -12.36 -5.20
N ASN A 44 -7.94 -11.25 -5.40
CA ASN A 44 -8.45 -10.13 -6.18
C ASN A 44 -7.37 -9.60 -7.12
N GLU A 45 -7.80 -8.96 -8.21
CA GLU A 45 -6.88 -8.24 -9.08
C GLU A 45 -6.58 -6.87 -8.46
N VAL A 46 -5.40 -6.73 -7.88
CA VAL A 46 -4.94 -5.49 -7.27
C VAL A 46 -3.90 -4.87 -8.19
N ALA A 47 -4.09 -3.59 -8.51
CA ALA A 47 -3.20 -2.87 -9.41
C ALA A 47 -2.01 -2.26 -8.69
N VAL A 48 -2.17 -1.89 -7.43
CA VAL A 48 -1.11 -1.33 -6.60
C VAL A 48 -1.45 -1.54 -5.13
N ALA A 49 -0.45 -1.76 -4.30
CA ALA A 49 -0.64 -1.96 -2.86
C ALA A 49 0.09 -0.87 -2.07
N VAL A 50 -0.59 -0.33 -1.05
CA VAL A 50 -0.05 0.65 -0.11
C VAL A 50 -0.06 -0.01 1.27
N LEU A 51 1.10 -0.20 1.86
CA LEU A 51 1.26 -0.97 3.09
C LEU A 51 1.90 -0.14 4.18
N ASP A 52 1.30 -0.14 5.37
CA ASP A 52 1.95 0.42 6.55
C ASP A 52 3.08 -0.52 6.98
N VAL A 53 4.27 0.04 7.23
CA VAL A 53 5.43 -0.73 7.69
C VAL A 53 5.18 -1.32 9.07
N LEU A 54 4.50 -0.57 9.96
CA LEU A 54 4.26 -1.00 11.33
C LEU A 54 2.89 -1.65 11.48
N MET A 55 2.84 -2.97 11.29
CA MET A 55 1.64 -3.76 11.55
C MET A 55 1.99 -4.89 12.51
N PRO A 56 1.07 -5.26 13.43
CA PRO A 56 1.31 -6.38 14.35
C PRO A 56 1.54 -7.68 13.60
N GLY A 57 2.45 -8.48 14.11
CA GLY A 57 2.75 -9.81 13.60
C GLY A 57 3.79 -9.80 12.51
N ILE A 58 3.48 -9.27 11.33
CA ILE A 58 4.40 -9.24 10.21
C ILE A 58 4.56 -7.79 9.73
N SER A 59 5.80 -7.36 9.55
CA SER A 59 6.08 -6.00 9.11
C SER A 59 5.67 -5.77 7.66
N GLY A 60 5.43 -4.50 7.31
CA GLY A 60 4.98 -4.13 5.97
C GLY A 60 5.96 -4.52 4.87
N ASP A 61 7.27 -4.43 5.13
CA ASP A 61 8.27 -4.82 4.15
C ASP A 61 8.25 -6.34 3.91
N ALA A 62 8.03 -7.15 4.94
CA ALA A 62 7.88 -8.60 4.79
C ALA A 62 6.60 -8.95 4.03
N VAL A 63 5.52 -8.22 4.29
CA VAL A 63 4.28 -8.38 3.53
C VAL A 63 4.52 -8.03 2.05
N ALA A 64 5.23 -6.93 1.78
CA ALA A 64 5.54 -6.52 0.41
C ALA A 64 6.28 -7.61 -0.35
N GLU A 65 7.24 -8.28 0.29
CA GLU A 65 7.96 -9.39 -0.32
C GLU A 65 7.01 -10.54 -0.66
N ARG A 66 6.09 -10.86 0.24
CA ARG A 66 5.10 -11.91 -0.02
C ARG A 66 4.18 -11.56 -1.17
N LEU A 67 3.74 -10.30 -1.25
CA LEU A 67 2.88 -9.85 -2.34
C LEU A 67 3.61 -9.98 -3.69
N ARG A 68 4.89 -9.66 -3.71
CA ARG A 68 5.72 -9.81 -4.92
C ARG A 68 5.91 -11.26 -5.33
N GLN A 69 5.86 -12.20 -4.41
CA GLN A 69 5.89 -13.62 -4.73
C GLN A 69 4.59 -14.08 -5.40
N ILE A 70 3.46 -13.50 -4.99
CA ILE A 70 2.16 -13.81 -5.58
C ILE A 70 2.05 -13.16 -6.96
N ASN A 71 2.44 -11.90 -7.06
CA ASN A 71 2.37 -11.13 -8.29
C ASN A 71 3.67 -10.32 -8.45
N PRO A 72 4.65 -10.83 -9.21
CA PRO A 72 5.96 -10.16 -9.35
C PRO A 72 5.88 -8.77 -9.97
N LYS A 73 4.80 -8.45 -10.67
CA LYS A 73 4.64 -7.15 -11.32
C LYS A 73 3.86 -6.15 -10.48
N LEU A 74 3.40 -6.54 -9.31
CA LEU A 74 2.58 -5.66 -8.47
C LEU A 74 3.43 -4.52 -7.92
N PRO A 75 3.09 -3.26 -8.23
CA PRO A 75 3.73 -2.13 -7.56
C PRO A 75 3.31 -2.08 -6.10
N VAL A 76 4.28 -1.84 -5.22
CA VAL A 76 4.04 -1.74 -3.78
C VAL A 76 4.70 -0.48 -3.27
N VAL A 77 3.98 0.30 -2.47
CA VAL A 77 4.54 1.44 -1.76
C VAL A 77 4.36 1.22 -0.27
N LEU A 78 5.38 1.57 0.51
CA LEU A 78 5.37 1.45 1.96
C LEU A 78 5.09 2.81 2.59
N MET A 79 4.26 2.83 3.64
CA MET A 79 4.02 4.02 4.45
C MET A 79 4.80 3.88 5.74
N THR A 80 5.56 4.91 6.12
CA THR A 80 6.36 4.90 7.33
C THR A 80 6.03 6.09 8.22
N GLY A 81 6.32 5.94 9.50
CA GLY A 81 6.25 7.05 10.44
C GLY A 81 7.46 7.96 10.34
N SER A 82 7.71 8.73 11.38
CA SER A 82 8.68 9.83 11.36
C SER A 82 10.12 9.40 11.12
N ASP A 83 10.51 8.17 11.47
CA ASP A 83 11.90 7.80 11.29
C ASP A 83 12.16 7.03 9.97
N GLY A 84 11.17 6.50 9.31
CA GLY A 84 11.26 5.92 7.96
C GLY A 84 12.49 5.07 7.59
N GLY A 85 13.53 5.12 8.39
CA GLY A 85 14.80 4.49 8.06
C GLY A 85 14.72 2.97 7.90
N PHE A 86 13.79 2.37 8.58
CA PHE A 86 13.59 0.94 8.52
C PHE A 86 13.18 0.46 7.12
N ALA A 87 12.35 1.22 6.43
CA ALA A 87 11.89 0.86 5.09
C ALA A 87 12.82 1.34 3.98
N ALA A 88 13.76 2.24 4.29
CA ALA A 88 14.58 2.90 3.27
C ALA A 88 15.48 1.92 2.50
N GLY A 89 15.87 0.81 3.12
CA GLY A 89 16.71 -0.20 2.48
C GLY A 89 15.95 -1.34 1.83
N SER A 90 14.63 -1.29 1.78
CA SER A 90 13.81 -2.41 1.33
C SER A 90 13.76 -2.55 -0.20
N GLY A 91 14.08 -1.51 -0.93
CA GLY A 91 13.95 -1.49 -2.39
C GLY A 91 12.56 -1.09 -2.88
N PHE A 92 11.63 -0.85 -1.98
CA PHE A 92 10.28 -0.39 -2.34
C PHE A 92 10.16 1.12 -2.19
N PRO A 93 9.33 1.79 -3.02
CA PRO A 93 9.01 3.20 -2.79
C PRO A 93 8.40 3.41 -1.40
N VAL A 94 8.73 4.53 -0.80
CA VAL A 94 8.30 4.84 0.58
C VAL A 94 7.62 6.20 0.60
N LEU A 95 6.45 6.26 1.27
CA LEU A 95 5.77 7.51 1.61
C LEU A 95 5.90 7.73 3.10
N ARG A 96 6.43 8.88 3.50
CA ARG A 96 6.63 9.22 4.90
C ARG A 96 5.40 9.97 5.44
N LYS A 97 4.84 9.47 6.53
CA LYS A 97 3.70 10.12 7.19
C LYS A 97 4.19 11.34 7.99
N PRO A 98 3.43 12.43 8.03
CA PRO A 98 2.21 12.66 7.27
C PRO A 98 2.52 13.04 5.82
N PHE A 99 1.69 12.58 4.89
CA PHE A 99 1.81 12.98 3.49
C PHE A 99 0.51 13.59 3.01
N ALA A 100 0.61 14.45 1.99
CA ALA A 100 -0.55 15.08 1.42
C ALA A 100 -1.30 14.10 0.52
N HIS A 101 -2.62 14.29 0.40
CA HIS A 101 -3.45 13.51 -0.51
C HIS A 101 -2.87 13.49 -1.93
N GLU A 102 -2.44 14.65 -2.42
CA GLU A 102 -1.89 14.78 -3.77
C GLU A 102 -0.61 13.98 -3.94
N GLU A 103 0.22 13.90 -2.90
CA GLU A 103 1.45 13.13 -2.94
C GLU A 103 1.16 11.64 -3.09
N LEU A 104 0.16 11.14 -2.36
CA LEU A 104 -0.25 9.74 -2.47
C LEU A 104 -0.78 9.43 -3.86
N VAL A 105 -1.72 10.25 -4.36
CA VAL A 105 -2.32 10.05 -5.68
C VAL A 105 -1.26 10.10 -6.77
N GLU A 106 -0.35 11.06 -6.71
CA GLU A 106 0.72 11.21 -7.69
C GLU A 106 1.65 10.00 -7.69
N THR A 107 2.00 9.50 -6.49
CA THR A 107 2.83 8.31 -6.37
C THR A 107 2.16 7.10 -7.00
N LEU A 108 0.87 6.89 -6.72
CA LEU A 108 0.14 5.76 -7.27
C LEU A 108 0.03 5.85 -8.79
N ASN A 109 -0.27 7.03 -9.32
CA ASN A 109 -0.36 7.21 -10.77
C ASN A 109 0.97 6.94 -11.46
N ARG A 110 2.09 7.35 -10.85
CA ARG A 110 3.41 7.11 -11.40
C ARG A 110 3.73 5.61 -11.42
N LEU A 111 3.41 4.90 -10.34
CA LEU A 111 3.64 3.46 -10.26
C LEU A 111 2.78 2.70 -11.24
N LEU A 112 1.52 3.09 -11.38
CA LEU A 112 0.61 2.45 -12.34
C LEU A 112 1.06 2.67 -13.78
N ALA A 113 1.56 3.84 -14.09
CA ALA A 113 2.07 4.14 -15.43
C ALA A 113 3.28 3.25 -15.78
N ARG A 114 4.15 2.98 -14.81
CA ARG A 114 5.30 2.12 -15.02
C ARG A 114 4.94 0.64 -15.16
N ALA A 115 3.85 0.23 -14.54
CA ALA A 115 3.42 -1.17 -14.52
C ALA A 115 2.66 -1.57 -15.78
N SER A 116 2.16 -0.62 -16.54
CA SER A 116 1.34 -0.88 -17.73
C SER A 116 2.16 -1.02 -19.00
#